data_6de4dfed054d06e6b27c95a71e922d37
#
_entry.id   6de4dfed054d06e6b27c95a71e922d37
#
_cell.length_a   1.000
_cell.length_b   1.000
_cell.length_c   1.000
_cell.angle_alpha   90.00
_cell.angle_beta   90.00
_cell.angle_gamma   90.00
#
_symmetry.space_group_name_H-M   'P 1'
#
loop_
_entity.id
_entity.type
_entity.pdbx_description
1 polymer ?
#
loop_
_entity_poly.entity_id
_entity_poly.type
_entity_poly.pdbx_seq_one_letter_code
_entity_poly.pdbx_strand_id
1 'polypeptide(L)'
;IGFFLMGTPSSSIAKSTVAREALPSNAVTETGYYTDADGDWIHDQSELTAGLRKFYQETGVQPYVYILPNGESTSVSDLKSRAEALYPQLFSDEGHFLLVFCDDGRGGYNCGYTVGSQAKTVMDDEAVSILADYLDRYYNDSSVSEEEIFSNAFAKTADRIMTVTQPPVVPVAVC
;
A
#
# COMPACT_ATOMS: atom_id res chain seq x y z
N ILE A 1 11.09 -6.30 4.24
CA ILE A 1 10.58 -7.44 3.52
C ILE A 1 9.74 -6.98 2.36
N GLY A 2 9.98 -7.51 1.23
CA GLY A 2 9.13 -7.27 0.09
C GLY A 2 7.99 -8.26 0.08
N PHE A 3 7.05 -8.03 -0.81
CA PHE A 3 6.01 -9.01 -1.04
C PHE A 3 5.70 -9.03 -2.53
N PHE A 4 5.09 -10.09 -2.97
CA PHE A 4 4.66 -10.21 -4.34
C PHE A 4 3.47 -11.13 -4.37
N LEU A 5 2.74 -11.07 -5.45
CA LEU A 5 1.55 -11.87 -5.61
C LEU A 5 1.58 -12.50 -6.97
N MET A 6 1.94 -13.75 -7.00
CA MET A 6 2.04 -14.49 -8.24
C MET A 6 1.02 -15.58 -8.30
N GLY A 7 0.35 -15.84 -7.24
CA GLY A 7 -0.51 -16.97 -7.17
C GLY A 7 -1.94 -16.62 -7.43
N THR A 8 -2.79 -17.44 -6.92
CA THR A 8 -4.21 -17.29 -7.03
C THR A 8 -4.67 -16.15 -6.11
N PRO A 9 -5.44 -15.21 -6.64
CA PRO A 9 -5.98 -14.17 -5.78
C PRO A 9 -6.87 -14.78 -4.72
N SER A 10 -6.84 -14.19 -3.57
CA SER A 10 -7.72 -14.62 -2.50
C SER A 10 -9.14 -14.25 -2.82
N SER A 11 -10.07 -15.18 -2.63
CA SER A 11 -11.48 -14.89 -2.85
C SER A 11 -12.06 -14.00 -1.75
N SER A 12 -11.40 -13.93 -0.60
CA SER A 12 -11.83 -13.06 0.47
C SER A 12 -10.61 -12.45 1.12
N ILE A 13 -10.75 -11.19 1.51
CA ILE A 13 -9.67 -10.45 2.14
C ILE A 13 -9.77 -10.67 3.64
N ALA A 14 -8.64 -10.95 4.26
CA ALA A 14 -8.60 -11.16 5.70
C ALA A 14 -9.05 -9.92 6.44
N LYS A 15 -9.65 -10.11 7.59
CA LYS A 15 -10.04 -9.00 8.46
C LYS A 15 -8.90 -8.66 9.39
N SER A 16 -8.85 -7.40 9.80
CA SER A 16 -7.83 -6.97 10.73
C SER A 16 -8.17 -7.45 12.13
N THR A 17 -7.16 -7.94 12.82
CA THR A 17 -7.29 -8.40 14.20
C THR A 17 -6.54 -7.51 15.17
N VAL A 18 -5.90 -6.45 14.69
CA VAL A 18 -5.05 -5.58 15.50
C VAL A 18 -5.67 -4.18 15.51
N ALA A 19 -5.86 -3.64 16.69
CA ALA A 19 -6.31 -2.26 16.82
C ALA A 19 -5.15 -1.33 16.52
N ARG A 20 -5.41 -0.29 15.74
CA ARG A 20 -4.39 0.66 15.32
C ARG A 20 -4.86 2.07 15.57
N GLU A 21 -3.92 2.93 15.90
CA GLU A 21 -4.18 4.36 16.00
C GLU A 21 -3.54 5.06 14.84
N ALA A 22 -4.24 6.02 14.26
CA ALA A 22 -3.67 6.82 13.18
C ALA A 22 -2.47 7.61 13.70
N LEU A 23 -1.49 7.83 12.85
CA LEU A 23 -0.36 8.68 13.21
C LEU A 23 -0.85 10.12 13.39
N PRO A 24 -0.20 10.87 14.28
CA PRO A 24 -0.56 12.27 14.43
C PRO A 24 -0.16 13.06 13.18
N SER A 25 -0.84 14.16 12.94
CA SER A 25 -0.64 14.94 11.72
C SER A 25 0.78 15.49 11.58
N ASN A 26 1.50 15.64 12.69
CA ASN A 26 2.87 16.14 12.62
C ASN A 26 3.90 15.06 12.36
N ALA A 27 3.49 13.81 12.21
CA ALA A 27 4.42 12.71 11.92
C ALA A 27 4.87 12.72 10.47
N VAL A 28 4.11 13.37 9.59
CA VAL A 28 4.34 13.34 8.14
C VAL A 28 4.42 14.74 7.58
N THR A 29 5.46 14.98 6.78
CA THR A 29 5.49 16.14 5.90
C THR A 29 4.95 15.67 4.56
N GLU A 30 3.78 16.14 4.20
CA GLU A 30 3.10 15.64 3.02
C GLU A 30 3.91 15.91 1.76
N THR A 31 4.05 14.87 0.92
CA THR A 31 4.78 14.93 -0.33
C THR A 31 3.82 14.63 -1.47
N GLY A 32 4.36 14.45 -2.68
CA GLY A 32 3.57 13.84 -3.74
C GLY A 32 3.20 12.40 -3.38
N TYR A 33 2.39 11.79 -4.21
CA TYR A 33 1.83 10.47 -3.89
C TYR A 33 2.33 9.37 -4.80
N TYR A 34 2.97 9.71 -5.93
CA TYR A 34 3.42 8.67 -6.84
C TYR A 34 4.50 9.18 -7.78
N THR A 35 5.21 8.24 -8.37
CA THR A 35 6.10 8.47 -9.49
C THR A 35 5.81 7.39 -10.52
N ASP A 36 5.50 7.80 -11.74
CA ASP A 36 5.33 6.87 -12.85
C ASP A 36 6.57 6.93 -13.73
N ALA A 37 7.57 6.13 -13.38
CA ALA A 37 8.81 6.12 -14.14
C ALA A 37 8.66 5.43 -15.49
N ASP A 38 7.62 4.61 -15.64
CA ASP A 38 7.26 4.03 -16.93
C ASP A 38 6.74 5.09 -17.89
N GLY A 39 5.97 6.03 -17.35
CA GLY A 39 5.44 7.14 -18.12
C GLY A 39 4.13 6.85 -18.83
N ASP A 40 3.62 5.64 -18.72
CA ASP A 40 2.41 5.26 -19.44
C ASP A 40 1.43 4.51 -18.54
N TRP A 41 1.65 4.52 -17.24
CA TRP A 41 0.77 3.83 -16.31
C TRP A 41 -0.35 4.72 -15.79
N ILE A 42 -0.03 5.96 -15.47
CA ILE A 42 -0.99 6.83 -14.81
C ILE A 42 -1.45 7.89 -15.79
N HIS A 43 -2.73 7.80 -16.18
CA HIS A 43 -3.35 8.75 -17.10
C HIS A 43 -4.29 9.69 -16.36
N ASP A 44 -4.77 9.32 -15.19
CA ASP A 44 -5.64 10.17 -14.39
C ASP A 44 -5.09 10.21 -12.97
N GLN A 45 -4.24 11.22 -12.73
CA GLN A 45 -3.60 11.29 -11.42
C GLN A 45 -4.58 11.61 -10.30
N SER A 46 -5.68 12.30 -10.61
CA SER A 46 -6.64 12.62 -9.55
C SER A 46 -7.36 11.36 -9.07
N GLU A 47 -7.60 10.42 -9.98
CA GLU A 47 -8.20 9.15 -9.58
C GLU A 47 -7.24 8.34 -8.72
N LEU A 48 -5.97 8.29 -9.09
CA LEU A 48 -4.97 7.59 -8.29
C LEU A 48 -4.82 8.23 -6.91
N THR A 49 -4.65 9.54 -6.87
CA THR A 49 -4.36 10.20 -5.60
C THR A 49 -5.56 10.22 -4.67
N ALA A 50 -6.78 10.09 -5.20
CA ALA A 50 -7.96 10.07 -4.34
C ALA A 50 -7.89 8.93 -3.31
N GLY A 51 -7.57 7.73 -3.75
CA GLY A 51 -7.46 6.60 -2.84
C GLY A 51 -6.25 6.70 -1.93
N LEU A 52 -5.14 7.22 -2.46
CA LEU A 52 -3.94 7.38 -1.65
C LEU A 52 -4.15 8.44 -0.56
N ARG A 53 -4.85 9.52 -0.89
CA ARG A 53 -5.17 10.54 0.12
C ARG A 53 -6.13 10.00 1.17
N LYS A 54 -7.10 9.18 0.76
CA LYS A 54 -8.00 8.55 1.72
C LYS A 54 -7.23 7.71 2.71
N PHE A 55 -6.27 6.93 2.21
CA PHE A 55 -5.41 6.14 3.08
C PHE A 55 -4.68 7.03 4.09
N TYR A 56 -4.09 8.11 3.60
CA TYR A 56 -3.37 9.05 4.46
C TYR A 56 -4.31 9.67 5.50
N GLN A 57 -5.50 10.07 5.07
CA GLN A 57 -6.45 10.71 5.99
C GLN A 57 -6.90 9.77 7.09
N GLU A 58 -7.06 8.50 6.78
CA GLU A 58 -7.56 7.53 7.77
C GLU A 58 -6.48 6.96 8.65
N THR A 59 -5.26 6.84 8.15
CA THR A 59 -4.19 6.16 8.88
C THR A 59 -3.13 7.10 9.42
N GLY A 60 -3.03 8.29 8.87
CA GLY A 60 -1.92 9.19 9.17
C GLY A 60 -0.62 8.79 8.51
N VAL A 61 -0.58 7.65 7.83
CA VAL A 61 0.59 7.20 7.05
C VAL A 61 0.40 7.65 5.62
N GLN A 62 1.38 8.36 5.06
CA GLN A 62 1.26 8.76 3.67
C GLN A 62 1.81 7.66 2.77
N PRO A 63 0.98 7.11 1.88
CA PRO A 63 1.45 6.12 0.91
C PRO A 63 2.11 6.81 -0.27
N TYR A 64 3.02 6.10 -0.90
CA TYR A 64 3.68 6.57 -2.11
C TYR A 64 3.88 5.37 -3.02
N VAL A 65 3.45 5.49 -4.27
CA VAL A 65 3.57 4.42 -5.25
C VAL A 65 4.62 4.81 -6.28
N TYR A 66 5.65 4.00 -6.41
CA TYR A 66 6.72 4.23 -7.38
C TYR A 66 6.63 3.13 -8.42
N ILE A 67 6.29 3.49 -9.66
CA ILE A 67 6.06 2.54 -10.72
C ILE A 67 7.28 2.54 -11.63
N LEU A 68 7.94 1.39 -11.74
CA LEU A 68 9.10 1.22 -12.61
C LEU A 68 8.66 0.94 -14.04
N PRO A 69 9.54 1.17 -15.02
CA PRO A 69 9.23 0.75 -16.38
C PRO A 69 8.94 -0.74 -16.45
N ASN A 70 8.00 -1.12 -17.29
CA ASN A 70 7.61 -2.51 -17.43
C ASN A 70 8.81 -3.37 -17.81
N GLY A 71 8.94 -4.48 -17.09
CA GLY A 71 9.99 -5.45 -17.37
C GLY A 71 11.38 -5.08 -16.88
N GLU A 72 11.52 -3.95 -16.18
CA GLU A 72 12.84 -3.52 -15.72
C GLU A 72 13.38 -4.44 -14.64
N SER A 73 12.56 -4.82 -13.70
CA SER A 73 12.97 -5.74 -12.64
C SER A 73 11.78 -6.56 -12.19
N THR A 74 11.99 -7.83 -12.02
CA THR A 74 10.93 -8.71 -11.54
C THR A 74 11.25 -9.33 -10.20
N SER A 75 12.40 -9.00 -9.61
CA SER A 75 12.82 -9.59 -8.34
C SER A 75 12.26 -8.78 -7.18
N VAL A 76 11.59 -9.48 -6.25
CA VAL A 76 11.08 -8.82 -5.05
C VAL A 76 12.22 -8.22 -4.23
N SER A 77 13.35 -8.92 -4.14
CA SER A 77 14.47 -8.40 -3.35
C SER A 77 15.07 -7.16 -3.98
N ASP A 78 15.12 -7.08 -5.31
CA ASP A 78 15.59 -5.88 -5.98
C ASP A 78 14.65 -4.71 -5.72
N LEU A 79 13.36 -4.96 -5.78
CA LEU A 79 12.37 -3.90 -5.56
C LEU A 79 12.41 -3.43 -4.11
N LYS A 80 12.61 -4.34 -3.17
CA LYS A 80 12.76 -3.97 -1.77
C LYS A 80 14.00 -3.10 -1.57
N SER A 81 15.12 -3.50 -2.16
CA SER A 81 16.35 -2.72 -2.06
C SER A 81 16.17 -1.33 -2.68
N ARG A 82 15.46 -1.26 -3.80
CA ARG A 82 15.20 0.02 -4.44
C ARG A 82 14.31 0.89 -3.56
N ALA A 83 13.31 0.31 -2.93
CA ALA A 83 12.45 1.06 -2.02
C ALA A 83 13.26 1.63 -0.86
N GLU A 84 14.14 0.83 -0.29
CA GLU A 84 14.97 1.28 0.83
C GLU A 84 15.91 2.40 0.42
N ALA A 85 16.43 2.35 -0.80
CA ALA A 85 17.31 3.40 -1.30
C ALA A 85 16.54 4.68 -1.62
N LEU A 86 15.32 4.55 -2.12
CA LEU A 86 14.51 5.71 -2.51
C LEU A 86 13.94 6.45 -1.31
N TYR A 87 13.64 5.74 -0.24
CA TYR A 87 12.93 6.33 0.90
C TYR A 87 13.60 7.63 1.40
N PRO A 88 14.90 7.64 1.72
CA PRO A 88 15.49 8.87 2.23
C PRO A 88 15.63 9.96 1.17
N GLN A 89 15.52 9.60 -0.11
CA GLN A 89 15.54 10.61 -1.16
C GLN A 89 14.19 11.28 -1.33
N LEU A 90 13.12 10.56 -1.03
CA LEU A 90 11.77 11.06 -1.24
C LEU A 90 11.18 11.70 0.01
N PHE A 91 11.56 11.23 1.18
CA PHE A 91 10.89 11.63 2.42
C PHE A 91 11.91 12.06 3.47
N SER A 92 11.48 12.99 4.32
CA SER A 92 12.30 13.46 5.44
C SER A 92 11.80 12.96 6.79
N ASP A 93 10.71 12.18 6.81
CA ASP A 93 10.11 11.69 8.05
C ASP A 93 10.01 10.17 8.00
N GLU A 94 9.45 9.59 9.06
CA GLU A 94 9.29 8.16 9.21
C GLU A 94 7.82 7.74 9.15
N GLY A 95 6.98 8.57 8.54
CA GLY A 95 5.55 8.32 8.49
C GLY A 95 5.03 7.89 7.13
N HIS A 96 5.92 7.53 6.21
CA HIS A 96 5.53 7.13 4.84
C HIS A 96 5.60 5.62 4.66
N PHE A 97 4.79 5.14 3.72
CA PHE A 97 4.84 3.77 3.22
C PHE A 97 5.16 3.85 1.73
N LEU A 98 6.28 3.31 1.33
CA LEU A 98 6.73 3.37 -0.07
C LEU A 98 6.56 2.01 -0.71
N LEU A 99 5.75 1.95 -1.76
CA LEU A 99 5.54 0.75 -2.56
C LEU A 99 6.23 0.94 -3.91
N VAL A 100 7.12 0.02 -4.26
CA VAL A 100 7.76 0.01 -5.58
C VAL A 100 7.15 -1.14 -6.36
N PHE A 101 6.59 -0.82 -7.51
CA PHE A 101 5.81 -1.75 -8.32
C PHE A 101 6.49 -1.89 -9.69
N CYS A 102 6.55 -3.11 -10.19
CA CYS A 102 7.08 -3.37 -11.52
C CYS A 102 6.24 -4.45 -12.19
N ASP A 103 5.62 -4.10 -13.30
CA ASP A 103 4.88 -5.04 -14.13
C ASP A 103 5.89 -5.78 -15.02
N ASP A 104 5.72 -7.08 -15.19
CA ASP A 104 6.67 -7.86 -15.97
C ASP A 104 6.36 -7.82 -17.48
N GLY A 105 5.27 -7.16 -17.87
CA GLY A 105 4.87 -7.10 -19.25
C GLY A 105 4.24 -8.38 -19.78
N ARG A 106 3.94 -9.33 -18.91
CA ARG A 106 3.42 -10.63 -19.29
C ARG A 106 2.21 -11.05 -18.45
N GLY A 107 1.54 -10.07 -17.85
CA GLY A 107 0.37 -10.34 -17.03
C GLY A 107 0.66 -10.62 -15.58
N GLY A 108 1.86 -10.34 -15.12
CA GLY A 108 2.24 -10.46 -13.72
C GLY A 108 2.98 -9.23 -13.25
N TYR A 109 3.25 -9.16 -11.95
CA TYR A 109 3.97 -8.05 -11.37
C TYR A 109 4.65 -8.50 -10.09
N ASN A 110 5.62 -7.70 -9.65
CA ASN A 110 6.22 -7.84 -8.34
C ASN A 110 6.23 -6.49 -7.64
N CYS A 111 6.24 -6.53 -6.33
CA CYS A 111 6.33 -5.34 -5.51
C CYS A 111 7.39 -5.53 -4.45
N GLY A 112 8.05 -4.43 -4.11
CA GLY A 112 8.84 -4.32 -2.90
C GLY A 112 8.35 -3.11 -2.14
N TYR A 113 8.64 -3.04 -0.87
CA TYR A 113 8.20 -1.91 -0.08
C TYR A 113 9.15 -1.65 1.08
N THR A 114 9.04 -0.43 1.60
CA THR A 114 9.67 -0.10 2.86
C THR A 114 8.75 0.82 3.64
N VAL A 115 8.84 0.77 4.94
CA VAL A 115 7.92 1.47 5.84
C VAL A 115 8.76 2.28 6.82
N GLY A 116 8.44 3.55 6.97
CA GLY A 116 9.10 4.36 7.98
C GLY A 116 8.82 3.81 9.37
N SER A 117 9.71 4.09 10.29
CA SER A 117 9.63 3.48 11.62
C SER A 117 8.34 3.86 12.36
N GLN A 118 7.83 5.06 12.16
CA GLN A 118 6.56 5.45 12.75
C GLN A 118 5.39 4.84 12.00
N ALA A 119 5.50 4.74 10.69
CA ALA A 119 4.43 4.17 9.87
C ALA A 119 4.21 2.70 10.19
N LYS A 120 5.22 2.01 10.71
CA LYS A 120 5.10 0.58 11.03
C LYS A 120 4.06 0.29 12.10
N THR A 121 3.74 1.27 12.92
CA THR A 121 2.71 1.05 13.94
C THR A 121 1.34 0.88 13.32
N VAL A 122 1.16 1.37 12.09
CA VAL A 122 -0.08 1.23 11.34
C VAL A 122 0.09 0.17 10.25
N MET A 123 1.14 0.32 9.45
CA MET A 123 1.44 -0.61 8.35
C MET A 123 2.36 -1.71 8.85
N ASP A 124 1.83 -2.55 9.71
CA ASP A 124 2.52 -3.74 10.20
C ASP A 124 2.35 -4.88 9.19
N ASP A 125 2.86 -6.05 9.54
CA ASP A 125 2.85 -7.19 8.62
C ASP A 125 1.44 -7.59 8.22
N GLU A 126 0.48 -7.52 9.14
CA GLU A 126 -0.90 -7.85 8.82
C GLU A 126 -1.46 -6.85 7.81
N ALA A 127 -1.21 -5.56 8.03
CA ALA A 127 -1.71 -4.52 7.14
C ALA A 127 -1.10 -4.66 5.75
N VAL A 128 0.20 -4.95 5.67
CA VAL A 128 0.86 -5.16 4.39
C VAL A 128 0.26 -6.35 3.66
N SER A 129 -0.02 -7.42 4.38
CA SER A 129 -0.63 -8.61 3.80
C SER A 129 -2.01 -8.31 3.23
N ILE A 130 -2.79 -7.49 3.94
CA ILE A 130 -4.11 -7.07 3.47
C ILE A 130 -3.99 -6.21 2.21
N LEU A 131 -3.03 -5.28 2.20
CA LEU A 131 -2.79 -4.47 1.01
C LEU A 131 -2.41 -5.35 -0.18
N ALA A 132 -1.55 -6.33 0.05
CA ALA A 132 -1.12 -7.25 -1.00
C ALA A 132 -2.30 -7.99 -1.61
N ASP A 133 -3.23 -8.45 -0.77
CA ASP A 133 -4.41 -9.15 -1.25
C ASP A 133 -5.29 -8.25 -2.11
N TYR A 134 -5.48 -7.00 -1.69
CA TYR A 134 -6.27 -6.06 -2.48
C TYR A 134 -5.58 -5.71 -3.79
N LEU A 135 -4.25 -5.50 -3.77
CA LEU A 135 -3.52 -5.21 -5.00
C LEU A 135 -3.70 -6.34 -6.01
N ASP A 136 -3.57 -7.58 -5.54
CA ASP A 136 -3.70 -8.73 -6.42
C ASP A 136 -5.12 -8.83 -6.98
N ARG A 137 -6.10 -8.57 -6.13
CA ARG A 137 -7.49 -8.61 -6.58
C ARG A 137 -7.74 -7.59 -7.69
N TYR A 138 -7.31 -6.35 -7.48
CA TYR A 138 -7.60 -5.30 -8.47
C TYR A 138 -6.71 -5.41 -9.69
N TYR A 139 -5.48 -5.87 -9.54
CA TYR A 139 -4.61 -6.10 -10.69
C TYR A 139 -5.23 -7.11 -11.65
N ASN A 140 -5.89 -8.11 -11.12
CA ASN A 140 -6.50 -9.16 -11.92
C ASN A 140 -7.94 -8.84 -12.36
N ASP A 141 -8.43 -7.66 -12.04
CA ASP A 141 -9.79 -7.24 -12.37
C ASP A 141 -9.74 -6.36 -13.61
N SER A 142 -10.17 -6.90 -14.75
CA SER A 142 -10.10 -6.17 -16.01
C SER A 142 -11.08 -5.00 -16.10
N SER A 143 -11.96 -4.86 -15.11
CA SER A 143 -12.93 -3.75 -15.11
C SER A 143 -12.38 -2.49 -14.46
N VAL A 144 -11.20 -2.54 -13.82
CA VAL A 144 -10.62 -1.36 -13.19
C VAL A 144 -9.48 -0.83 -14.03
N SER A 145 -9.25 0.47 -13.95
CA SER A 145 -8.14 1.12 -14.63
C SER A 145 -6.84 0.89 -13.85
N GLU A 146 -5.73 1.25 -14.48
CA GLU A 146 -4.43 1.12 -13.81
C GLU A 146 -4.35 2.00 -12.58
N GLU A 147 -4.94 3.19 -12.66
CA GLU A 147 -5.01 4.08 -11.49
C GLU A 147 -5.83 3.46 -10.37
N GLU A 148 -6.92 2.80 -10.73
CA GLU A 148 -7.82 2.22 -9.76
C GLU A 148 -7.22 1.02 -9.06
N ILE A 149 -6.26 0.34 -9.67
CA ILE A 149 -5.57 -0.76 -8.99
C ILE A 149 -5.01 -0.28 -7.67
N PHE A 150 -4.24 0.81 -7.72
CA PHE A 150 -3.61 1.33 -6.50
C PHE A 150 -4.60 2.11 -5.66
N SER A 151 -5.41 2.95 -6.28
CA SER A 151 -6.35 3.79 -5.55
C SER A 151 -7.30 2.93 -4.71
N ASN A 152 -7.89 1.92 -5.33
CA ASN A 152 -8.84 1.05 -4.63
C ASN A 152 -8.13 0.19 -3.59
N ALA A 153 -6.95 -0.33 -3.92
CA ALA A 153 -6.23 -1.18 -2.98
C ALA A 153 -5.90 -0.43 -1.70
N PHE A 154 -5.39 0.79 -1.82
CA PHE A 154 -5.05 1.57 -0.64
C PHE A 154 -6.29 2.04 0.11
N ALA A 155 -7.32 2.50 -0.60
CA ALA A 155 -8.53 2.98 0.05
C ALA A 155 -9.20 1.85 0.84
N LYS A 156 -9.31 0.67 0.23
CA LYS A 156 -9.93 -0.48 0.91
C LYS A 156 -9.08 -0.98 2.06
N THR A 157 -7.77 -0.94 1.90
CA THR A 157 -6.87 -1.34 2.98
C THR A 157 -7.04 -0.43 4.18
N ALA A 158 -7.14 0.89 3.95
CA ALA A 158 -7.33 1.83 5.06
C ALA A 158 -8.58 1.49 5.87
N ASP A 159 -9.69 1.27 5.18
CA ASP A 159 -10.92 0.90 5.86
C ASP A 159 -10.74 -0.40 6.65
N ARG A 160 -10.07 -1.35 6.05
CA ARG A 160 -9.96 -2.69 6.63
C ARG A 160 -9.07 -2.70 7.86
N ILE A 161 -7.91 -2.06 7.79
CA ILE A 161 -6.93 -2.14 8.87
C ILE A 161 -7.27 -1.21 10.03
N MET A 162 -8.05 -0.17 9.79
CA MET A 162 -8.43 0.74 10.86
C MET A 162 -9.71 0.30 11.55
N THR A 163 -10.30 -0.83 11.13
CA THR A 163 -11.50 -1.39 11.74
C THR A 163 -11.18 -2.78 12.26
N VAL A 164 -11.18 -2.93 13.58
CA VAL A 164 -10.96 -4.24 14.18
C VAL A 164 -12.26 -5.03 14.09
N THR A 165 -12.17 -6.21 13.49
CA THR A 165 -13.33 -7.05 13.34
C THR A 165 -13.15 -8.26 14.23
N GLN A 166 -13.29 -8.06 15.53
CA GLN A 166 -13.24 -9.14 16.49
C GLN A 166 -14.63 -9.40 17.02
N PRO A 167 -14.87 -10.58 17.54
CA PRO A 167 -16.10 -10.79 18.24
C PRO A 167 -16.18 -9.80 19.38
N PRO A 168 -17.32 -9.33 19.70
CA PRO A 168 -17.47 -8.41 20.78
C PRO A 168 -17.11 -9.11 22.03
N VAL A 169 -16.22 -8.58 22.68
CA VAL A 169 -15.84 -9.16 23.76
C VAL A 169 -16.37 -8.57 24.79
N VAL A 170 -16.78 -8.56 25.22
CA VAL A 170 -17.12 -8.09 26.10
C VAL A 170 -16.70 -7.47 26.85
N PRO A 171 -16.61 -6.90 27.17
CA PRO A 171 -16.14 -6.31 27.74
C PRO A 171 -16.08 -6.14 28.72
N VAL A 172 -15.97 -6.15 28.99
CA VAL A 172 -15.81 -5.91 29.55
C VAL A 172 -15.80 -5.42 30.29
N ALA A 173 -15.79 -5.31 30.62
CA ALA A 173 -15.82 -4.84 31.23
C ALA A 173 -16.25 -4.31 31.69
N VAL A 174 -16.51 -4.34 32.09
CA VAL A 174 -16.94 -3.82 32.35
C VAL A 174 -17.03 -3.62 33.07
N CYS A 175 -16.95 -3.57 33.41
CA CYS A 175 -17.10 -3.30 33.95
C CYS A 175 -17.13 -3.10 34.29
#